data_e56dd1d42e4392b1d27dc39a2238f802
#
_entry.id   e56dd1d42e4392b1d27dc39a2238f802
#
_cell.length_a   1.000
_cell.length_b   1.000
_cell.length_c   1.000
_cell.angle_alpha   90.00
_cell.angle_beta   90.00
_cell.angle_gamma   90.00
#
_symmetry.space_group_name_H-M   'P 1'
#
loop_
_entity.id
_entity.type
_entity.pdbx_description
1 polymer ?
#
loop_
_entity_poly.entity_id
_entity_poly.type
_entity_poly.pdbx_seq_one_letter_code
_entity_poly.pdbx_strand_id
1 'polypeptide(L)'
;MSGLHVEGVGVSYGELAVLKGLDLVVQRSEVVVLLGPSGRGKTTLLRVVAGLRRPDSGRIRWGGEDLTDIAVHRRGVGLVCQDNALFPHRDVEDNVAFGLRVAGIPGGSRIRQVAEMLRLVGLDGFAARSVDTLSGGEAQRGALARALAPGPRLLLLDEPFGSLDRVLRDRLVGEVGGLLRSLGQTALHVTHDRDEAFAIADRIAVLGKGRIQRIGTPAEVWAEPGTVHVARCLGHVNLVELDSGGRCPLGRLAEGAGTVLVHGDRVVIGPLGDDGGPVGTVVESVFRGETTLVRIGVGDLVIGVPSTARLGVGSEVAVILEPGAVIPLG
;
A
#
# COMPACT_ATOMS: atom_id res chain seq x y z
N MET A 1 23.78 -0.56 -4.05
CA MET A 1 23.70 0.46 -5.14
C MET A 1 22.35 1.14 -5.01
N SER A 2 22.30 2.45 -4.89
CA SER A 2 21.07 3.22 -4.64
C SER A 2 20.14 3.20 -5.86
N GLY A 3 18.82 3.11 -5.59
CA GLY A 3 17.74 3.19 -6.55
C GLY A 3 17.22 4.63 -6.70
N LEU A 4 15.92 4.84 -6.41
CA LEU A 4 15.27 6.14 -6.39
C LEU A 4 15.53 6.88 -5.07
N HIS A 5 15.88 8.15 -5.16
CA HIS A 5 15.95 9.09 -4.05
C HIS A 5 15.03 10.28 -4.33
N VAL A 6 14.12 10.54 -3.43
CA VAL A 6 13.30 11.75 -3.35
C VAL A 6 13.84 12.54 -2.17
N GLU A 7 14.35 13.74 -2.42
CA GLU A 7 15.09 14.54 -1.43
C GLU A 7 14.39 15.89 -1.23
N GLY A 8 13.77 16.10 -0.07
CA GLY A 8 13.15 17.36 0.34
C GLY A 8 12.07 17.87 -0.61
N VAL A 9 11.33 16.98 -1.28
CA VAL A 9 10.37 17.37 -2.33
C VAL A 9 9.18 18.09 -1.75
N GLY A 10 8.97 19.33 -2.22
CA GLY A 10 7.79 20.16 -1.97
C GLY A 10 6.98 20.37 -3.24
N VAL A 11 5.65 20.32 -3.11
CA VAL A 11 4.69 20.62 -4.20
C VAL A 11 3.47 21.30 -3.63
N SER A 12 3.06 22.39 -4.26
CA SER A 12 1.84 23.13 -3.94
C SER A 12 0.93 23.26 -5.16
N TYR A 13 -0.38 23.38 -4.93
CA TYR A 13 -1.40 23.76 -5.91
C TYR A 13 -2.10 25.02 -5.39
N GLY A 14 -1.73 26.17 -5.93
CA GLY A 14 -2.10 27.45 -5.36
C GLY A 14 -1.52 27.57 -3.94
N GLU A 15 -2.36 27.88 -2.97
CA GLU A 15 -1.94 28.01 -1.56
C GLU A 15 -1.86 26.65 -0.83
N LEU A 16 -2.36 25.58 -1.42
CA LEU A 16 -2.39 24.25 -0.80
C LEU A 16 -1.06 23.54 -0.99
N ALA A 17 -0.23 23.47 0.06
CA ALA A 17 0.98 22.64 0.09
C ALA A 17 0.61 21.16 0.27
N VAL A 18 0.81 20.37 -0.80
CA VAL A 18 0.45 18.94 -0.86
C VAL A 18 1.60 18.04 -0.43
N LEU A 19 2.83 18.33 -0.91
CA LEU A 19 4.06 17.70 -0.42
C LEU A 19 4.92 18.74 0.28
N LYS A 20 5.49 18.39 1.44
CA LYS A 20 6.10 19.36 2.36
C LYS A 20 7.52 18.93 2.76
N GLY A 21 8.46 18.96 1.83
CA GLY A 21 9.82 18.49 2.07
C GLY A 21 9.83 16.98 2.32
N LEU A 22 9.30 16.22 1.36
CA LEU A 22 9.17 14.77 1.44
C LEU A 22 10.48 14.10 1.05
N ASP A 23 10.93 13.18 1.91
CA ASP A 23 12.07 12.30 1.66
C ASP A 23 11.59 10.85 1.52
N LEU A 24 12.11 10.13 0.50
CA LEU A 24 11.83 8.72 0.27
C LEU A 24 12.99 8.08 -0.49
N VAL A 25 13.40 6.89 -0.06
CA VAL A 25 14.39 6.07 -0.76
C VAL A 25 13.77 4.74 -1.12
N VAL A 26 13.87 4.35 -2.41
CA VAL A 26 13.54 3.02 -2.91
C VAL A 26 14.82 2.38 -3.43
N GLN A 27 15.20 1.24 -2.89
CA GLN A 27 16.39 0.52 -3.31
C GLN A 27 16.17 -0.17 -4.66
N ARG A 28 17.25 -0.59 -5.33
CA ARG A 28 17.10 -1.42 -6.55
C ARG A 28 16.46 -2.76 -6.20
N SER A 29 15.61 -3.25 -7.10
CA SER A 29 14.85 -4.49 -6.94
C SER A 29 13.94 -4.53 -5.70
N GLU A 30 13.61 -3.35 -5.15
CA GLU A 30 12.70 -3.18 -4.03
C GLU A 30 11.34 -2.69 -4.53
N VAL A 31 10.27 -3.22 -3.95
CA VAL A 31 8.91 -2.74 -4.12
C VAL A 31 8.51 -1.96 -2.86
N VAL A 32 8.46 -0.63 -2.98
CA VAL A 32 7.93 0.22 -1.91
C VAL A 32 6.48 0.58 -2.22
N VAL A 33 5.59 0.35 -1.26
CA VAL A 33 4.20 0.76 -1.35
C VAL A 33 3.97 2.04 -0.55
N LEU A 34 3.46 3.08 -1.22
CA LEU A 34 3.04 4.33 -0.61
C LEU A 34 1.55 4.23 -0.24
N LEU A 35 1.29 4.05 1.04
CA LEU A 35 -0.05 3.93 1.61
C LEU A 35 -0.52 5.26 2.19
N GLY A 36 -1.80 5.56 2.10
CA GLY A 36 -2.41 6.72 2.73
C GLY A 36 -3.78 7.06 2.17
N PRO A 37 -4.56 7.92 2.84
CA PRO A 37 -5.89 8.32 2.38
C PRO A 37 -5.86 9.01 1.02
N SER A 38 -6.98 8.99 0.30
CA SER A 38 -7.13 9.68 -0.99
C SER A 38 -6.93 11.20 -0.83
N GLY A 39 -6.41 11.85 -1.87
CA GLY A 39 -6.19 13.31 -1.87
C GLY A 39 -5.01 13.80 -1.03
N ARG A 40 -4.14 12.93 -0.50
CA ARG A 40 -3.01 13.30 0.38
C ARG A 40 -1.66 13.45 -0.34
N GLY A 41 -1.64 13.46 -1.68
CA GLY A 41 -0.43 13.74 -2.45
C GLY A 41 0.28 12.50 -3.03
N LYS A 42 -0.27 11.29 -2.90
CA LYS A 42 0.32 10.05 -3.43
C LYS A 42 0.56 10.13 -4.95
N THR A 43 -0.49 10.38 -5.73
CA THR A 43 -0.42 10.59 -7.19
C THR A 43 0.46 11.79 -7.56
N THR A 44 0.48 12.84 -6.71
CA THR A 44 1.38 13.99 -6.93
C THR A 44 2.84 13.57 -6.85
N LEU A 45 3.21 12.75 -5.87
CA LEU A 45 4.56 12.21 -5.75
C LEU A 45 4.92 11.36 -6.99
N LEU A 46 4.04 10.46 -7.42
CA LEU A 46 4.27 9.68 -8.64
C LEU A 46 4.49 10.56 -9.87
N ARG A 47 3.66 11.61 -10.03
CA ARG A 47 3.81 12.57 -11.16
C ARG A 47 5.14 13.32 -11.12
N VAL A 48 5.63 13.67 -9.92
CA VAL A 48 6.96 14.29 -9.76
C VAL A 48 8.06 13.31 -10.14
N VAL A 49 8.02 12.08 -9.64
CA VAL A 49 9.01 11.04 -9.96
C VAL A 49 9.00 10.72 -11.45
N ALA A 50 7.80 10.60 -12.07
CA ALA A 50 7.66 10.39 -13.51
C ALA A 50 8.16 11.58 -14.36
N GLY A 51 8.27 12.79 -13.78
CA GLY A 51 8.60 14.02 -14.50
C GLY A 51 7.41 14.70 -15.16
N LEU A 52 6.18 14.26 -14.84
CA LEU A 52 4.94 14.87 -15.31
C LEU A 52 4.60 16.16 -14.54
N ARG A 53 5.21 16.36 -13.40
CA ARG A 53 5.15 17.57 -12.58
C ARG A 53 6.55 17.93 -12.09
N ARG A 54 6.99 19.17 -12.26
CA ARG A 54 8.21 19.67 -11.62
C ARG A 54 7.92 19.96 -10.14
N PRO A 55 8.78 19.54 -9.20
CA PRO A 55 8.65 19.92 -7.80
C PRO A 55 8.94 21.42 -7.62
N ASP A 56 8.31 22.04 -6.63
CA ASP A 56 8.56 23.45 -6.28
C ASP A 56 9.88 23.58 -5.49
N SER A 57 10.27 22.50 -4.76
CA SER A 57 11.55 22.38 -4.06
C SER A 57 11.99 20.92 -3.99
N GLY A 58 13.26 20.69 -3.68
CA GLY A 58 13.83 19.34 -3.56
C GLY A 58 14.28 18.77 -4.90
N ARG A 59 14.64 17.47 -4.89
CA ARG A 59 15.23 16.78 -6.04
C ARG A 59 14.77 15.33 -6.15
N ILE A 60 14.81 14.81 -7.39
CA ILE A 60 14.61 13.40 -7.70
C ILE A 60 15.91 12.85 -8.28
N ARG A 61 16.44 11.77 -7.69
CA ARG A 61 17.68 11.15 -8.17
C ARG A 61 17.51 9.66 -8.39
N TRP A 62 18.28 9.12 -9.32
CA TRP A 62 18.38 7.69 -9.55
C TRP A 62 19.85 7.28 -9.64
N GLY A 63 20.30 6.44 -8.73
CA GLY A 63 21.68 5.94 -8.75
C GLY A 63 22.76 7.02 -8.74
N GLY A 64 22.45 8.23 -8.21
CA GLY A 64 23.34 9.39 -8.21
C GLY A 64 23.02 10.43 -9.31
N GLU A 65 22.36 10.04 -10.41
CA GLU A 65 21.90 10.95 -11.47
C GLU A 65 20.73 11.82 -11.00
N ASP A 66 20.82 13.14 -11.19
CA ASP A 66 19.70 14.05 -10.93
C ASP A 66 18.69 14.00 -12.08
N LEU A 67 17.46 13.58 -11.78
CA LEU A 67 16.38 13.46 -12.75
C LEU A 67 15.42 14.65 -12.73
N THR A 68 15.61 15.62 -11.84
CA THR A 68 14.63 16.66 -11.55
C THR A 68 14.20 17.40 -12.82
N ASP A 69 15.16 17.76 -13.68
CA ASP A 69 14.94 18.48 -14.94
C ASP A 69 15.00 17.58 -16.19
N ILE A 70 15.17 16.26 -16.00
CA ILE A 70 15.19 15.31 -17.12
C ILE A 70 13.77 15.12 -17.67
N ALA A 71 13.64 15.21 -18.99
CA ALA A 71 12.35 15.00 -19.69
C ALA A 71 11.80 13.58 -19.43
N VAL A 72 10.46 13.45 -19.32
CA VAL A 72 9.73 12.20 -18.97
C VAL A 72 10.27 10.98 -19.73
N HIS A 73 10.37 11.07 -21.07
CA HIS A 73 10.79 9.96 -21.95
C HIS A 73 12.26 9.56 -21.79
N ARG A 74 13.07 10.35 -21.07
CA ARG A 74 14.49 10.04 -20.81
C ARG A 74 14.73 9.53 -19.40
N ARG A 75 13.71 9.51 -18.52
CA ARG A 75 13.86 9.07 -17.13
C ARG A 75 13.96 7.54 -16.98
N GLY A 76 13.65 6.77 -18.02
CA GLY A 76 13.63 5.31 -17.94
C GLY A 76 12.58 4.78 -16.93
N VAL A 77 11.44 5.45 -16.83
CA VAL A 77 10.35 5.14 -15.90
C VAL A 77 9.16 4.57 -16.66
N GLY A 78 8.63 3.45 -16.21
CA GLY A 78 7.32 2.92 -16.64
C GLY A 78 6.23 3.43 -15.70
N LEU A 79 5.07 3.81 -16.24
CA LEU A 79 3.92 4.26 -15.45
C LEU A 79 2.66 3.49 -15.84
N VAL A 80 2.01 2.90 -14.83
CA VAL A 80 0.65 2.35 -14.92
C VAL A 80 -0.27 3.30 -14.17
N CYS A 81 -1.21 3.89 -14.89
CA CYS A 81 -2.22 4.81 -14.34
C CYS A 81 -3.44 4.03 -13.85
N GLN A 82 -4.22 4.66 -12.98
CA GLN A 82 -5.44 4.12 -12.40
C GLN A 82 -6.46 3.59 -13.44
N ASP A 83 -6.60 4.29 -14.58
CA ASP A 83 -7.56 3.93 -15.65
C ASP A 83 -6.97 2.92 -16.65
N ASN A 84 -5.85 2.27 -16.34
CA ASN A 84 -5.07 1.41 -17.23
C ASN A 84 -4.60 2.09 -18.54
N ALA A 85 -5.30 3.10 -18.99
CA ALA A 85 -5.02 4.03 -20.10
C ALA A 85 -4.43 3.35 -21.36
N LEU A 86 -4.89 2.13 -21.72
CA LEU A 86 -4.54 1.50 -22.99
C LEU A 86 -5.05 2.36 -24.15
N PHE A 87 -4.33 2.37 -25.26
CA PHE A 87 -4.74 3.10 -26.45
C PHE A 87 -5.93 2.37 -27.10
N PRO A 88 -7.15 2.94 -27.09
CA PRO A 88 -8.36 2.21 -27.50
C PRO A 88 -8.40 1.87 -28.99
N HIS A 89 -7.67 2.61 -29.83
CA HIS A 89 -7.60 2.41 -31.28
C HIS A 89 -6.49 1.47 -31.73
N ARG A 90 -5.90 0.70 -30.79
CA ARG A 90 -4.80 -0.22 -31.03
C ARG A 90 -5.13 -1.58 -30.43
N ASP A 91 -4.60 -2.63 -31.03
CA ASP A 91 -4.62 -3.96 -30.41
C ASP A 91 -3.67 -4.06 -29.21
N VAL A 92 -3.64 -5.23 -28.58
CA VAL A 92 -2.80 -5.50 -27.40
C VAL A 92 -1.32 -5.46 -27.79
N GLU A 93 -0.94 -6.04 -28.94
CA GLU A 93 0.44 -6.02 -29.44
C GLU A 93 0.94 -4.59 -29.63
N ASP A 94 0.18 -3.77 -30.30
CA ASP A 94 0.51 -2.38 -30.59
C ASP A 94 0.63 -1.52 -29.33
N ASN A 95 -0.22 -1.80 -28.32
CA ASN A 95 -0.12 -1.16 -27.00
C ASN A 95 1.21 -1.53 -26.34
N VAL A 96 1.55 -2.80 -26.22
CA VAL A 96 2.78 -3.28 -25.58
C VAL A 96 4.02 -2.82 -26.36
N ALA A 97 3.95 -2.85 -27.70
CA ALA A 97 5.04 -2.43 -28.57
C ALA A 97 5.31 -0.91 -28.55
N PHE A 98 4.40 -0.09 -28.01
CA PHE A 98 4.50 1.36 -28.10
C PHE A 98 5.81 1.91 -27.52
N GLY A 99 6.14 1.54 -26.29
CA GLY A 99 7.37 2.00 -25.63
C GLY A 99 8.63 1.49 -26.33
N LEU A 100 8.59 0.26 -26.86
CA LEU A 100 9.70 -0.31 -27.65
C LEU A 100 9.91 0.43 -28.97
N ARG A 101 8.82 0.89 -29.61
CA ARG A 101 8.92 1.76 -30.82
C ARG A 101 9.56 3.10 -30.50
N VAL A 102 9.14 3.72 -29.40
CA VAL A 102 9.72 5.01 -28.95
C VAL A 102 11.21 4.85 -28.61
N ALA A 103 11.61 3.71 -28.06
CA ALA A 103 13.01 3.38 -27.78
C ALA A 103 13.83 2.99 -29.03
N GLY A 104 13.23 2.96 -30.21
CA GLY A 104 13.89 2.65 -31.47
C GLY A 104 14.24 1.16 -31.65
N ILE A 105 13.61 0.24 -30.92
CA ILE A 105 13.86 -1.20 -31.02
C ILE A 105 13.44 -1.73 -32.40
N PRO A 106 14.33 -2.43 -33.14
CA PRO A 106 14.03 -2.97 -34.44
C PRO A 106 12.86 -3.95 -34.47
N GLY A 107 12.08 -3.98 -35.57
CA GLY A 107 10.84 -4.72 -35.71
C GLY A 107 10.92 -6.19 -35.27
N GLY A 108 11.90 -6.95 -35.76
CA GLY A 108 12.05 -8.36 -35.41
C GLY A 108 12.35 -8.62 -33.92
N SER A 109 13.11 -7.74 -33.28
CA SER A 109 13.38 -7.81 -31.83
C SER A 109 12.15 -7.39 -31.03
N ARG A 110 11.43 -6.37 -31.51
CA ARG A 110 10.21 -5.87 -30.89
C ARG A 110 9.12 -6.93 -30.80
N ILE A 111 8.86 -7.65 -31.90
CA ILE A 111 7.87 -8.73 -31.94
C ILE A 111 8.18 -9.80 -30.89
N ARG A 112 9.45 -10.21 -30.76
CA ARG A 112 9.86 -11.21 -29.78
C ARG A 112 9.68 -10.70 -28.34
N GLN A 113 10.07 -9.45 -28.06
CA GLN A 113 9.91 -8.84 -26.72
C GLN A 113 8.45 -8.68 -26.35
N VAL A 114 7.57 -8.29 -27.28
CA VAL A 114 6.13 -8.22 -27.04
C VAL A 114 5.57 -9.60 -26.72
N ALA A 115 5.87 -10.61 -27.50
CA ALA A 115 5.39 -11.98 -27.27
C ALA A 115 5.86 -12.53 -25.92
N GLU A 116 7.12 -12.28 -25.56
CA GLU A 116 7.68 -12.66 -24.26
C GLU A 116 6.95 -11.93 -23.11
N MET A 117 6.74 -10.62 -23.24
CA MET A 117 6.06 -9.84 -22.23
C MET A 117 4.59 -10.26 -22.05
N LEU A 118 3.86 -10.51 -23.17
CA LEU A 118 2.49 -11.01 -23.11
C LEU A 118 2.41 -12.37 -22.39
N ARG A 119 3.37 -13.26 -22.65
CA ARG A 119 3.45 -14.55 -21.93
C ARG A 119 3.70 -14.35 -20.43
N LEU A 120 4.63 -13.44 -20.06
CA LEU A 120 4.97 -13.14 -18.66
C LEU A 120 3.76 -12.62 -17.87
N VAL A 121 2.89 -11.83 -18.51
CA VAL A 121 1.68 -11.31 -17.85
C VAL A 121 0.43 -12.20 -18.04
N GLY A 122 0.59 -13.41 -18.61
CA GLY A 122 -0.51 -14.35 -18.81
C GLY A 122 -1.54 -13.91 -19.89
N LEU A 123 -1.07 -13.20 -20.93
CA LEU A 123 -1.86 -12.78 -22.10
C LEU A 123 -1.34 -13.45 -23.39
N ASP A 124 -0.83 -14.67 -23.31
CA ASP A 124 -0.41 -15.42 -24.50
C ASP A 124 -1.60 -15.61 -25.45
N GLY A 125 -1.38 -15.39 -26.75
CA GLY A 125 -2.43 -15.43 -27.77
C GLY A 125 -3.34 -14.19 -27.86
N PHE A 126 -3.13 -13.15 -27.05
CA PHE A 126 -3.95 -11.94 -27.06
C PHE A 126 -3.44 -10.83 -27.99
N ALA A 127 -2.32 -11.00 -28.63
CA ALA A 127 -1.63 -9.96 -29.43
C ALA A 127 -2.56 -9.17 -30.36
N ALA A 128 -3.37 -9.87 -31.17
CA ALA A 128 -4.26 -9.25 -32.16
C ALA A 128 -5.65 -8.87 -31.61
N ARG A 129 -5.89 -9.01 -30.29
CA ARG A 129 -7.18 -8.63 -29.69
C ARG A 129 -7.32 -7.12 -29.55
N SER A 130 -8.51 -6.60 -29.87
CA SER A 130 -8.86 -5.21 -29.53
C SER A 130 -8.92 -5.03 -28.03
N VAL A 131 -8.39 -3.91 -27.52
CA VAL A 131 -8.40 -3.60 -26.08
C VAL A 131 -9.83 -3.47 -25.53
N ASP A 132 -10.80 -3.08 -26.35
CA ASP A 132 -12.20 -2.95 -25.94
C ASP A 132 -12.87 -4.30 -25.64
N THR A 133 -12.24 -5.41 -26.04
CA THR A 133 -12.73 -6.78 -25.77
C THR A 133 -12.12 -7.41 -24.53
N LEU A 134 -11.23 -6.70 -23.86
CA LEU A 134 -10.54 -7.18 -22.66
C LEU A 134 -11.42 -7.01 -21.41
N SER A 135 -11.40 -8.00 -20.55
CA SER A 135 -11.88 -7.83 -19.17
C SER A 135 -11.00 -6.84 -18.40
N GLY A 136 -11.50 -6.31 -17.27
CA GLY A 136 -10.73 -5.38 -16.44
C GLY A 136 -9.35 -5.93 -16.03
N GLY A 137 -9.28 -7.21 -15.65
CA GLY A 137 -8.01 -7.85 -15.29
C GLY A 137 -7.07 -8.07 -16.48
N GLU A 138 -7.60 -8.38 -17.68
CA GLU A 138 -6.81 -8.48 -18.90
C GLU A 138 -6.26 -7.11 -19.33
N ALA A 139 -7.09 -6.06 -19.25
CA ALA A 139 -6.67 -4.70 -19.53
C ALA A 139 -5.55 -4.24 -18.55
N GLN A 140 -5.69 -4.58 -17.27
CA GLN A 140 -4.67 -4.32 -16.26
C GLN A 140 -3.35 -5.00 -16.60
N ARG A 141 -3.35 -6.30 -16.92
CA ARG A 141 -2.17 -7.03 -17.34
C ARG A 141 -1.56 -6.47 -18.63
N GLY A 142 -2.41 -6.02 -19.57
CA GLY A 142 -1.99 -5.35 -20.80
C GLY A 142 -1.28 -4.01 -20.52
N ALA A 143 -1.80 -3.20 -19.59
CA ALA A 143 -1.18 -1.95 -19.17
C ALA A 143 0.16 -2.19 -18.46
N LEU A 144 0.23 -3.22 -17.62
CA LEU A 144 1.48 -3.65 -16.97
C LEU A 144 2.53 -4.10 -18.00
N ALA A 145 2.13 -4.94 -18.97
CA ALA A 145 2.98 -5.38 -20.07
C ALA A 145 3.54 -4.19 -20.87
N ARG A 146 2.69 -3.22 -21.21
CA ARG A 146 3.09 -2.00 -21.91
C ARG A 146 4.13 -1.19 -21.13
N ALA A 147 3.97 -1.07 -19.80
CA ALA A 147 4.87 -0.34 -18.95
C ALA A 147 6.21 -1.06 -18.74
N LEU A 148 6.21 -2.40 -18.69
CA LEU A 148 7.40 -3.24 -18.47
C LEU A 148 8.18 -3.54 -19.75
N ALA A 149 7.53 -3.62 -20.91
CA ALA A 149 8.18 -4.03 -22.16
C ALA A 149 9.47 -3.26 -22.52
N PRO A 150 9.55 -1.92 -22.29
CA PRO A 150 10.80 -1.18 -22.54
C PRO A 150 11.92 -1.45 -21.55
N GLY A 151 11.72 -2.27 -20.52
CA GLY A 151 12.72 -2.53 -19.46
C GLY A 151 12.99 -1.31 -18.59
N PRO A 152 11.96 -0.70 -17.96
CA PRO A 152 12.16 0.51 -17.17
C PRO A 152 13.02 0.23 -15.94
N ARG A 153 13.89 1.19 -15.57
CA ARG A 153 14.66 1.12 -14.33
C ARG A 153 13.80 1.27 -13.07
N LEU A 154 12.63 1.90 -13.22
CA LEU A 154 11.64 2.10 -12.15
C LEU A 154 10.23 1.97 -12.71
N LEU A 155 9.39 1.16 -12.06
CA LEU A 155 7.98 1.06 -12.35
C LEU A 155 7.17 1.87 -11.33
N LEU A 156 6.28 2.71 -11.81
CA LEU A 156 5.32 3.47 -11.02
C LEU A 156 3.93 2.92 -11.24
N LEU A 157 3.21 2.63 -10.15
CA LEU A 157 1.85 2.07 -10.18
C LEU A 157 0.94 3.01 -9.38
N ASP A 158 -0.02 3.65 -10.05
CA ASP A 158 -0.98 4.60 -9.42
C ASP A 158 -2.34 3.95 -9.28
N GLU A 159 -2.64 3.40 -8.10
CA GLU A 159 -3.89 2.69 -7.75
C GLU A 159 -4.35 1.69 -8.83
N PRO A 160 -3.45 0.81 -9.32
CA PRO A 160 -3.71 0.00 -10.51
C PRO A 160 -4.90 -0.96 -10.36
N PHE A 161 -5.23 -1.38 -9.14
CA PHE A 161 -6.28 -2.36 -8.90
C PHE A 161 -7.59 -1.75 -8.41
N GLY A 162 -7.69 -0.41 -8.33
CA GLY A 162 -8.81 0.30 -7.71
C GLY A 162 -10.17 0.08 -8.37
N SER A 163 -10.20 -0.22 -9.68
CA SER A 163 -11.43 -0.45 -10.45
C SER A 163 -11.90 -1.90 -10.50
N LEU A 164 -11.17 -2.83 -9.88
CA LEU A 164 -11.47 -4.26 -9.92
C LEU A 164 -12.35 -4.70 -8.75
N ASP A 165 -13.16 -5.74 -8.99
CA ASP A 165 -13.84 -6.43 -7.90
C ASP A 165 -12.82 -7.10 -6.95
N ARG A 166 -13.27 -7.43 -5.74
CA ARG A 166 -12.38 -7.91 -4.67
C ARG A 166 -11.66 -9.19 -5.03
N VAL A 167 -12.37 -10.19 -5.59
CA VAL A 167 -11.79 -11.52 -5.86
C VAL A 167 -10.70 -11.42 -6.94
N LEU A 168 -11.00 -10.67 -8.00
CA LEU A 168 -10.04 -10.44 -9.09
C LEU A 168 -8.86 -9.60 -8.62
N ARG A 169 -9.11 -8.61 -7.75
CA ARG A 169 -8.06 -7.77 -7.15
C ARG A 169 -7.08 -8.62 -6.33
N ASP A 170 -7.58 -9.40 -5.36
CA ASP A 170 -6.74 -10.22 -4.46
C ASP A 170 -5.84 -11.18 -5.27
N ARG A 171 -6.39 -11.77 -6.33
CA ARG A 171 -5.63 -12.63 -7.24
C ARG A 171 -4.54 -11.86 -8.00
N LEU A 172 -4.89 -10.72 -8.63
CA LEU A 172 -3.95 -9.94 -9.45
C LEU A 172 -2.85 -9.30 -8.62
N VAL A 173 -3.15 -8.86 -7.39
CA VAL A 173 -2.18 -8.34 -6.43
C VAL A 173 -1.07 -9.37 -6.19
N GLY A 174 -1.43 -10.63 -5.94
CA GLY A 174 -0.46 -11.72 -5.76
C GLY A 174 0.35 -12.01 -7.04
N GLU A 175 -0.32 -12.09 -8.21
CA GLU A 175 0.31 -12.33 -9.50
C GLU A 175 1.33 -11.22 -9.85
N VAL A 176 0.93 -9.95 -9.71
CA VAL A 176 1.80 -8.78 -10.00
C VAL A 176 2.97 -8.72 -9.02
N GLY A 177 2.73 -8.91 -7.72
CA GLY A 177 3.81 -8.94 -6.74
C GLY A 177 4.82 -10.05 -7.02
N GLY A 178 4.36 -11.25 -7.39
CA GLY A 178 5.21 -12.35 -7.83
C GLY A 178 6.03 -12.02 -9.08
N LEU A 179 5.40 -11.40 -10.08
CA LEU A 179 6.05 -10.98 -11.32
C LEU A 179 7.15 -9.92 -11.05
N LEU A 180 6.85 -8.87 -10.28
CA LEU A 180 7.82 -7.82 -9.95
C LEU A 180 9.05 -8.40 -9.24
N ARG A 181 8.85 -9.30 -8.28
CA ARG A 181 9.95 -9.99 -7.58
C ARG A 181 10.76 -10.88 -8.52
N SER A 182 10.11 -11.65 -9.39
CA SER A 182 10.81 -12.54 -10.34
C SER A 182 11.66 -11.79 -11.35
N LEU A 183 11.26 -10.58 -11.74
CA LEU A 183 11.99 -9.68 -12.63
C LEU A 183 13.06 -8.84 -11.91
N GLY A 184 13.10 -8.85 -10.57
CA GLY A 184 13.91 -7.92 -9.79
C GLY A 184 13.57 -6.45 -10.10
N GLN A 185 12.31 -6.17 -10.41
CA GLN A 185 11.86 -4.85 -10.84
C GLN A 185 11.76 -3.91 -9.65
N THR A 186 12.44 -2.76 -9.72
CA THR A 186 12.22 -1.69 -8.73
C THR A 186 10.87 -1.02 -8.99
N ALA A 187 10.04 -0.89 -7.95
CA ALA A 187 8.72 -0.30 -8.10
C ALA A 187 8.35 0.64 -6.93
N LEU A 188 7.62 1.70 -7.25
CA LEU A 188 6.89 2.52 -6.31
C LEU A 188 5.39 2.38 -6.63
N HIS A 189 4.68 1.68 -5.77
CA HIS A 189 3.26 1.40 -5.90
C HIS A 189 2.46 2.30 -4.95
N VAL A 190 1.45 2.98 -5.46
CA VAL A 190 0.56 3.84 -4.68
C VAL A 190 -0.78 3.17 -4.54
N THR A 191 -1.27 3.07 -3.32
CA THR A 191 -2.61 2.56 -3.02
C THR A 191 -3.20 3.21 -1.77
N HIS A 192 -4.50 3.09 -1.58
CA HIS A 192 -5.19 3.34 -0.32
C HIS A 192 -5.65 2.02 0.33
N ASP A 193 -5.43 0.90 -0.33
CA ASP A 193 -5.79 -0.44 0.15
C ASP A 193 -4.59 -1.04 0.91
N ARG A 194 -4.81 -1.35 2.20
CA ARG A 194 -3.78 -1.93 3.05
C ARG A 194 -3.47 -3.38 2.70
N ASP A 195 -4.48 -4.14 2.24
CA ASP A 195 -4.31 -5.55 1.93
C ASP A 195 -3.41 -5.70 0.68
N GLU A 196 -3.55 -4.80 -0.31
CA GLU A 196 -2.59 -4.65 -1.42
C GLU A 196 -1.19 -4.33 -0.89
N ALA A 197 -1.08 -3.36 0.03
CA ALA A 197 0.22 -2.94 0.56
C ALA A 197 0.92 -4.10 1.28
N PHE A 198 0.21 -4.85 2.12
CA PHE A 198 0.78 -6.00 2.84
C PHE A 198 1.18 -7.16 1.92
N ALA A 199 0.47 -7.36 0.80
CA ALA A 199 0.74 -8.47 -0.12
C ALA A 199 1.93 -8.23 -1.05
N ILE A 200 2.16 -6.99 -1.49
CA ILE A 200 3.17 -6.67 -2.51
C ILE A 200 4.46 -6.10 -1.93
N ALA A 201 4.39 -5.30 -0.87
CA ALA A 201 5.49 -4.47 -0.42
C ALA A 201 6.64 -5.24 0.21
N ASP A 202 7.88 -4.86 -0.14
CA ASP A 202 9.05 -5.12 0.69
C ASP A 202 9.11 -4.09 1.84
N ARG A 203 8.73 -2.83 1.56
CA ARG A 203 8.51 -1.80 2.58
C ARG A 203 7.26 -0.98 2.29
N ILE A 204 6.56 -0.60 3.35
CA ILE A 204 5.39 0.29 3.30
C ILE A 204 5.83 1.66 3.82
N ALA A 205 5.58 2.71 3.02
CA ALA A 205 5.73 4.11 3.41
C ALA A 205 4.33 4.72 3.61
N VAL A 206 4.01 5.19 4.80
CA VAL A 206 2.71 5.80 5.09
C VAL A 206 2.80 7.30 4.95
N LEU A 207 2.01 7.85 4.00
CA LEU A 207 1.94 9.28 3.72
C LEU A 207 0.88 9.97 4.57
N GLY A 208 1.28 11.01 5.30
CA GLY A 208 0.38 11.83 6.08
C GLY A 208 0.85 13.28 6.14
N LYS A 209 -0.06 14.23 6.03
CA LYS A 209 0.21 15.69 6.12
C LYS A 209 1.33 16.17 5.17
N GLY A 210 1.46 15.52 4.00
CA GLY A 210 2.46 15.84 2.96
C GLY A 210 3.88 15.33 3.22
N ARG A 211 4.07 14.41 4.19
CA ARG A 211 5.35 13.79 4.54
C ARG A 211 5.18 12.29 4.78
N ILE A 212 6.28 11.55 4.68
CA ILE A 212 6.30 10.15 5.15
C ILE A 212 6.28 10.18 6.69
N GLN A 213 5.26 9.55 7.28
CA GLN A 213 5.08 9.46 8.73
C GLN A 213 5.78 8.22 9.31
N ARG A 214 5.79 7.14 8.56
CA ARG A 214 6.43 5.87 8.92
C ARG A 214 6.86 5.15 7.65
N ILE A 215 7.97 4.44 7.71
CA ILE A 215 8.42 3.51 6.66
C ILE A 215 9.11 2.32 7.33
N GLY A 216 8.84 1.13 6.84
CA GLY A 216 9.42 -0.13 7.32
C GLY A 216 8.85 -1.31 6.56
N THR A 217 9.27 -2.52 6.89
CA THR A 217 8.63 -3.75 6.39
C THR A 217 7.16 -3.81 6.82
N PRO A 218 6.31 -4.58 6.13
CA PRO A 218 4.91 -4.75 6.54
C PRO A 218 4.75 -5.12 8.02
N ALA A 219 5.58 -6.04 8.53
CA ALA A 219 5.55 -6.46 9.92
C ALA A 219 5.95 -5.34 10.90
N GLU A 220 7.00 -4.57 10.59
CA GLU A 220 7.46 -3.46 11.44
C GLU A 220 6.44 -2.34 11.54
N VAL A 221 5.84 -1.91 10.40
CA VAL A 221 4.85 -0.82 10.42
C VAL A 221 3.54 -1.25 11.08
N TRP A 222 3.17 -2.53 10.96
CA TRP A 222 2.03 -3.10 11.67
C TRP A 222 2.25 -3.15 13.17
N ALA A 223 3.40 -3.69 13.60
CA ALA A 223 3.72 -3.83 15.03
C ALA A 223 3.91 -2.49 15.74
N GLU A 224 4.55 -1.53 15.06
CA GLU A 224 4.90 -0.23 15.62
C GLU A 224 4.53 0.91 14.67
N PRO A 225 3.25 1.31 14.57
CA PRO A 225 2.83 2.38 13.67
C PRO A 225 3.37 3.78 14.05
N GLY A 226 3.72 3.99 15.32
CA GLY A 226 4.34 5.21 15.85
C GLY A 226 3.36 6.36 16.06
N THR A 227 2.33 6.53 15.23
CA THR A 227 1.33 7.59 15.37
C THR A 227 -0.09 7.07 15.17
N VAL A 228 -1.07 7.77 15.76
CA VAL A 228 -2.51 7.48 15.57
C VAL A 228 -2.90 7.49 14.08
N HIS A 229 -2.32 8.43 13.31
CA HIS A 229 -2.59 8.50 11.86
C HIS A 229 -2.14 7.24 11.13
N VAL A 230 -0.93 6.77 11.38
CA VAL A 230 -0.38 5.56 10.76
C VAL A 230 -1.19 4.34 11.18
N ALA A 231 -1.48 4.18 12.48
CA ALA A 231 -2.29 3.09 12.99
C ALA A 231 -3.66 3.00 12.29
N ARG A 232 -4.34 4.14 12.11
CA ARG A 232 -5.61 4.21 11.36
C ARG A 232 -5.46 3.82 9.89
N CYS A 233 -4.40 4.29 9.22
CA CYS A 233 -4.13 3.92 7.82
C CYS A 233 -3.91 2.42 7.64
N LEU A 234 -3.27 1.78 8.61
CA LEU A 234 -3.05 0.33 8.62
C LEU A 234 -4.31 -0.46 9.03
N GLY A 235 -5.35 0.21 9.55
CA GLY A 235 -6.62 -0.39 9.93
C GLY A 235 -6.69 -0.92 11.35
N HIS A 236 -5.78 -0.48 12.23
CA HIS A 236 -5.94 -0.73 13.65
C HIS A 236 -7.19 -0.04 14.20
N VAL A 237 -7.98 -0.78 14.95
CA VAL A 237 -9.27 -0.33 15.49
C VAL A 237 -9.22 0.00 16.97
N ASN A 238 -8.31 -0.59 17.73
CA ASN A 238 -8.22 -0.43 19.17
C ASN A 238 -7.24 0.72 19.54
N LEU A 239 -7.64 1.94 19.24
CA LEU A 239 -6.93 3.15 19.63
C LEU A 239 -7.58 3.68 20.91
N VAL A 240 -6.88 3.55 22.03
CA VAL A 240 -7.40 3.80 23.37
C VAL A 240 -6.80 5.08 23.92
N GLU A 241 -7.63 6.00 24.33
CA GLU A 241 -7.24 7.22 25.01
C GLU A 241 -7.04 6.95 26.51
N LEU A 242 -5.95 7.46 27.06
CA LEU A 242 -5.58 7.32 28.47
C LEU A 242 -5.76 8.66 29.19
N ASP A 243 -6.19 8.58 30.43
CA ASP A 243 -6.25 9.73 31.33
C ASP A 243 -4.85 10.22 31.76
N SER A 244 -4.79 11.26 32.60
CA SER A 244 -3.54 11.84 33.13
C SER A 244 -2.69 10.85 33.95
N GLY A 245 -3.29 9.78 34.46
CA GLY A 245 -2.62 8.70 35.19
C GLY A 245 -2.22 7.51 34.33
N GLY A 246 -2.44 7.58 33.00
CA GLY A 246 -2.17 6.48 32.06
C GLY A 246 -3.18 5.33 32.14
N ARG A 247 -4.41 5.62 32.59
CA ARG A 247 -5.46 4.63 32.85
C ARG A 247 -6.58 4.71 31.83
N CYS A 248 -7.24 3.59 31.64
CA CYS A 248 -8.48 3.41 30.91
C CYS A 248 -9.28 2.26 31.58
N PRO A 249 -10.47 1.89 31.09
CA PRO A 249 -11.23 0.76 31.62
C PRO A 249 -10.48 -0.59 31.63
N LEU A 250 -9.46 -0.77 30.79
CA LEU A 250 -8.59 -1.97 30.80
C LEU A 250 -7.50 -1.92 31.87
N GLY A 251 -7.43 -0.87 32.68
CA GLY A 251 -6.41 -0.68 33.70
C GLY A 251 -5.40 0.41 33.36
N ARG A 252 -4.24 0.36 34.00
CA ARG A 252 -3.11 1.28 33.71
C ARG A 252 -2.26 0.68 32.58
N LEU A 253 -2.21 1.35 31.41
CA LEU A 253 -1.55 0.85 30.20
C LEU A 253 -0.23 1.57 29.88
N ALA A 254 -0.03 2.80 30.36
CA ALA A 254 1.19 3.58 30.13
C ALA A 254 1.43 4.60 31.29
N GLU A 255 2.40 5.47 31.13
CA GLU A 255 2.64 6.61 32.01
C GLU A 255 2.06 7.90 31.38
N GLY A 256 1.12 8.55 32.09
CA GLY A 256 0.52 9.82 31.66
C GLY A 256 -0.54 9.69 30.58
N ALA A 257 -1.13 10.84 30.23
CA ALA A 257 -2.16 10.93 29.18
C ALA A 257 -1.56 10.68 27.81
N GLY A 258 -2.37 10.11 26.91
CA GLY A 258 -2.00 9.87 25.52
C GLY A 258 -2.89 8.87 24.84
N THR A 259 -2.53 8.48 23.65
CA THR A 259 -3.22 7.41 22.93
C THR A 259 -2.31 6.19 22.83
N VAL A 260 -2.84 5.02 23.09
CA VAL A 260 -2.15 3.74 22.88
C VAL A 260 -2.89 2.92 21.84
N LEU A 261 -2.14 2.10 21.11
CA LEU A 261 -2.69 1.01 20.33
C LEU A 261 -2.74 -0.25 21.21
N VAL A 262 -3.88 -0.92 21.25
CA VAL A 262 -4.02 -2.27 21.81
C VAL A 262 -4.14 -3.26 20.65
N HIS A 263 -3.11 -4.07 20.43
CA HIS A 263 -3.14 -5.11 19.39
C HIS A 263 -4.19 -6.18 19.70
N GLY A 264 -5.26 -6.25 18.89
CA GLY A 264 -6.38 -7.16 19.14
C GLY A 264 -5.99 -8.64 19.10
N ASP A 265 -4.99 -9.01 18.32
CA ASP A 265 -4.42 -10.36 18.23
C ASP A 265 -3.60 -10.76 19.47
N ARG A 266 -3.27 -9.81 20.34
CA ARG A 266 -2.63 -10.02 21.64
C ARG A 266 -3.58 -9.80 22.83
N VAL A 267 -4.87 -9.79 22.56
CA VAL A 267 -5.91 -9.76 23.59
C VAL A 267 -6.52 -11.16 23.69
N VAL A 268 -6.39 -11.77 24.83
CA VAL A 268 -7.00 -13.07 25.12
C VAL A 268 -8.34 -12.85 25.78
N ILE A 269 -9.35 -13.56 25.27
CA ILE A 269 -10.71 -13.58 25.82
C ILE A 269 -10.86 -14.93 26.55
N GLY A 270 -11.12 -14.86 27.86
CA GLY A 270 -11.28 -16.05 28.70
C GLY A 270 -12.62 -16.08 29.44
N PRO A 271 -12.94 -17.23 30.08
CA PRO A 271 -14.05 -17.31 31.02
C PRO A 271 -13.77 -16.38 32.22
N LEU A 272 -14.83 -15.99 32.91
CA LEU A 272 -14.68 -15.27 34.18
C LEU A 272 -13.99 -16.22 35.19
N GLY A 273 -12.84 -15.84 35.67
CA GLY A 273 -12.02 -16.63 36.59
C GLY A 273 -11.31 -15.75 37.61
N ASP A 274 -10.54 -16.38 38.53
CA ASP A 274 -9.84 -15.71 39.61
C ASP A 274 -8.63 -14.85 39.17
N ASP A 275 -8.29 -14.83 37.89
CA ASP A 275 -7.10 -14.14 37.35
C ASP A 275 -7.23 -12.60 37.26
N GLY A 276 -8.33 -12.00 37.76
CA GLY A 276 -8.45 -10.59 38.06
C GLY A 276 -8.37 -9.60 36.88
N GLY A 277 -8.52 -10.04 35.64
CA GLY A 277 -8.59 -9.17 34.48
C GLY A 277 -9.89 -8.35 34.44
N PRO A 278 -9.93 -7.20 33.72
CA PRO A 278 -11.16 -6.46 33.54
C PRO A 278 -12.22 -7.32 32.87
N VAL A 279 -13.45 -7.22 33.41
CA VAL A 279 -14.63 -7.93 32.86
C VAL A 279 -15.22 -7.06 31.74
N GLY A 280 -15.42 -7.67 30.59
CA GLY A 280 -16.08 -7.05 29.45
C GLY A 280 -17.33 -7.82 29.03
N THR A 281 -18.23 -7.12 28.34
CA THR A 281 -19.43 -7.71 27.75
C THR A 281 -19.29 -7.74 26.24
N VAL A 282 -19.59 -8.86 25.60
CA VAL A 282 -19.65 -8.96 24.15
C VAL A 282 -20.79 -8.10 23.61
N VAL A 283 -20.46 -7.03 22.90
CA VAL A 283 -21.44 -6.11 22.31
C VAL A 283 -21.75 -6.42 20.86
N GLU A 284 -20.82 -7.05 20.17
CA GLU A 284 -20.98 -7.44 18.76
C GLU A 284 -20.09 -8.66 18.44
N SER A 285 -20.57 -9.54 17.55
CA SER A 285 -19.82 -10.72 17.09
C SER A 285 -20.05 -10.89 15.59
N VAL A 286 -19.04 -10.59 14.78
CA VAL A 286 -19.13 -10.60 13.30
C VAL A 286 -18.21 -11.69 12.72
N PHE A 287 -18.82 -12.68 12.09
CA PHE A 287 -18.06 -13.72 11.39
C PHE A 287 -17.42 -13.16 10.11
N ARG A 288 -16.12 -13.42 9.94
CA ARG A 288 -15.30 -12.94 8.81
C ARG A 288 -14.63 -14.08 8.02
N GLY A 289 -15.29 -15.23 7.92
CA GLY A 289 -14.76 -16.41 7.25
C GLY A 289 -13.99 -17.31 8.23
N GLU A 290 -12.68 -17.16 8.32
CA GLU A 290 -11.84 -18.02 9.21
C GLU A 290 -11.86 -17.56 10.67
N THR A 291 -12.14 -16.27 10.91
CA THR A 291 -12.18 -15.68 12.26
C THR A 291 -13.49 -14.93 12.50
N THR A 292 -13.78 -14.69 13.75
CA THR A 292 -14.87 -13.83 14.21
C THR A 292 -14.25 -12.58 14.84
N LEU A 293 -14.64 -11.38 14.38
CA LEU A 293 -14.31 -10.16 15.08
C LEU A 293 -15.32 -9.98 16.22
N VAL A 294 -14.86 -10.13 17.45
CA VAL A 294 -15.65 -9.91 18.67
C VAL A 294 -15.37 -8.49 19.18
N ARG A 295 -16.41 -7.68 19.36
CA ARG A 295 -16.31 -6.39 20.02
C ARG A 295 -16.74 -6.52 21.47
N ILE A 296 -15.88 -6.09 22.39
CA ILE A 296 -16.07 -6.24 23.82
C ILE A 296 -16.12 -4.84 24.43
N GLY A 297 -17.20 -4.55 25.11
CA GLY A 297 -17.37 -3.35 25.92
C GLY A 297 -16.77 -3.55 27.32
N VAL A 298 -15.85 -2.69 27.72
CA VAL A 298 -15.28 -2.64 29.07
C VAL A 298 -15.47 -1.21 29.59
N GLY A 299 -16.45 -1.00 30.48
CA GLY A 299 -16.87 0.36 30.83
C GLY A 299 -17.39 1.11 29.60
N ASP A 300 -16.83 2.26 29.31
CA ASP A 300 -17.13 3.10 28.13
C ASP A 300 -16.26 2.79 26.89
N LEU A 301 -15.27 1.90 27.05
CA LEU A 301 -14.37 1.48 25.97
C LEU A 301 -14.93 0.27 25.22
N VAL A 302 -14.79 0.27 23.88
CA VAL A 302 -15.05 -0.92 23.05
C VAL A 302 -13.77 -1.31 22.31
N ILE A 303 -13.34 -2.55 22.50
CA ILE A 303 -12.19 -3.13 21.79
C ILE A 303 -12.64 -4.24 20.85
N GLY A 304 -11.97 -4.38 19.69
CA GLY A 304 -12.16 -5.45 18.73
C GLY A 304 -11.08 -6.51 18.87
N VAL A 305 -11.47 -7.75 19.04
CA VAL A 305 -10.58 -8.89 19.24
C VAL A 305 -10.90 -9.96 18.20
N PRO A 306 -9.95 -10.39 17.37
CA PRO A 306 -10.14 -11.56 16.51
C PRO A 306 -10.21 -12.82 17.37
N SER A 307 -11.21 -13.66 17.12
CA SER A 307 -11.42 -14.91 17.87
C SER A 307 -11.78 -16.06 16.92
N THR A 308 -11.35 -17.26 17.23
CA THR A 308 -11.82 -18.49 16.58
C THR A 308 -13.09 -19.01 17.24
N ALA A 309 -13.36 -18.62 18.48
CA ALA A 309 -14.57 -18.98 19.21
C ALA A 309 -15.75 -18.06 18.85
N ARG A 310 -16.93 -18.63 18.72
CA ARG A 310 -18.19 -17.87 18.60
C ARG A 310 -18.69 -17.52 19.99
N LEU A 311 -18.60 -16.24 20.33
CA LEU A 311 -19.12 -15.70 21.58
C LEU A 311 -20.48 -15.03 21.30
N GLY A 312 -21.45 -15.33 22.14
CA GLY A 312 -22.78 -14.72 22.07
C GLY A 312 -22.76 -13.26 22.52
N VAL A 313 -23.54 -12.40 21.88
CA VAL A 313 -23.76 -11.02 22.35
C VAL A 313 -24.41 -11.06 23.75
N GLY A 314 -23.92 -10.23 24.66
CA GLY A 314 -24.33 -10.22 26.08
C GLY A 314 -23.51 -11.16 26.98
N SER A 315 -22.64 -12.01 26.43
CA SER A 315 -21.75 -12.85 27.26
C SER A 315 -20.73 -11.98 27.99
N GLU A 316 -20.52 -12.26 29.26
CA GLU A 316 -19.42 -11.67 30.05
C GLU A 316 -18.14 -12.49 29.86
N VAL A 317 -17.02 -11.79 29.70
CA VAL A 317 -15.71 -12.38 29.42
C VAL A 317 -14.62 -11.63 30.19
N ALA A 318 -13.58 -12.35 30.58
CA ALA A 318 -12.35 -11.74 31.08
C ALA A 318 -11.50 -11.26 29.89
N VAL A 319 -10.95 -10.05 29.97
CA VAL A 319 -10.07 -9.45 28.96
C VAL A 319 -8.65 -9.44 29.52
N ILE A 320 -7.75 -10.17 28.89
CA ILE A 320 -6.36 -10.32 29.29
C ILE A 320 -5.46 -9.76 28.20
N LEU A 321 -4.58 -8.81 28.56
CA LEU A 321 -3.61 -8.24 27.65
C LEU A 321 -2.29 -9.02 27.77
N GLU A 322 -1.83 -9.62 26.67
CA GLU A 322 -0.52 -10.28 26.64
C GLU A 322 0.62 -9.25 26.66
N PRO A 323 1.84 -9.65 27.05
CA PRO A 323 3.02 -8.79 26.97
C PRO A 323 3.23 -8.24 25.55
N GLY A 324 3.40 -6.92 25.43
CA GLY A 324 3.52 -6.24 24.14
C GLY A 324 2.21 -6.00 23.38
N ALA A 325 1.04 -6.22 24.01
CA ALA A 325 -0.25 -5.87 23.43
C ALA A 325 -0.44 -4.36 23.29
N VAL A 326 0.21 -3.57 24.13
CA VAL A 326 0.03 -2.11 24.22
C VAL A 326 1.23 -1.37 23.65
N ILE A 327 0.99 -0.52 22.66
CA ILE A 327 2.02 0.29 22.00
C ILE A 327 1.65 1.78 22.15
N PRO A 328 2.51 2.60 22.80
CA PRO A 328 2.30 4.04 22.86
C PRO A 328 2.35 4.68 21.46
N LEU A 329 1.46 5.65 21.22
CA LEU A 329 1.40 6.41 19.98
C LEU A 329 1.70 7.89 20.26
N GLY A 330 2.58 8.49 19.43
CA GLY A 330 2.95 9.91 19.51
C GLY A 330 2.07 10.85 18.68
#